data_b8e4f5ab2efae809c564a87b65a88414
#
_entry.id   b8e4f5ab2efae809c564a87b65a88414
#
_cell.length_a   1.000
_cell.length_b   1.000
_cell.length_c   1.000
_cell.angle_alpha   90.00
_cell.angle_beta   90.00
_cell.angle_gamma   90.00
#
_symmetry.space_group_name_H-M   'P 1'
#
loop_
_entity.id
_entity.type
_entity.pdbx_description
1 polymer ?
#
loop_
_entity_poly.entity_id
_entity_poly.type
_entity_poly.pdbx_seq_one_letter_code
_entity_poly.pdbx_strand_id
1 'polypeptide(L)'
;MTEKILTNKKHGMAMLIFFLLLMAAAIVMVVIGAMRNIIALILPGIVILCFIWIPMMGLKILKPQEALVLTLFGHYYGTLKGEGYYYVNPFCSGVNPAAKTRLNQSGDVKTLGVKATTGDNTTSIEVDTTGKKLSLKIMTLSNNRQKINDCLGNPVEIGIAVTWRIIDTAKAVFNVDNYKEYLSLQCDSALRNIVRLYPYDVAPNVDTTCLLYTSPSPRDAHES
;
A
#
# COMPACT_ATOMS: atom_id res chain seq x y z
N MET A 1 10.28 14.55 6.10
CA MET A 1 11.08 13.61 5.30
C MET A 1 10.85 13.84 3.82
N THR A 2 11.91 13.87 3.01
CA THR A 2 11.79 13.96 1.55
C THR A 2 11.73 12.56 0.96
N GLU A 3 10.84 12.33 0.01
CA GLU A 3 10.71 11.03 -0.64
C GLU A 3 11.90 10.76 -1.57
N LYS A 4 12.57 9.62 -1.38
CA LYS A 4 13.67 9.17 -2.23
C LYS A 4 13.18 8.06 -3.16
N ILE A 5 12.93 8.39 -4.43
CA ILE A 5 12.46 7.42 -5.42
C ILE A 5 13.65 6.65 -5.99
N LEU A 6 13.59 5.33 -5.94
CA LEU A 6 14.63 4.43 -6.43
C LEU A 6 14.32 4.01 -7.88
N THR A 7 14.53 4.91 -8.84
CA THR A 7 14.25 4.66 -10.26
C THR A 7 15.26 3.73 -10.95
N ASN A 8 16.50 3.72 -10.50
CA ASN A 8 17.61 3.01 -11.18
C ASN A 8 17.73 1.51 -10.89
N LYS A 9 16.76 0.87 -10.22
CA LYS A 9 16.87 -0.53 -9.80
C LYS A 9 15.98 -1.50 -10.59
N LYS A 10 15.61 -1.15 -11.83
CA LYS A 10 14.80 -2.01 -12.71
C LYS A 10 15.57 -3.19 -13.34
N HIS A 11 16.71 -3.58 -12.78
CA HIS A 11 17.51 -4.69 -13.30
C HIS A 11 17.13 -6.06 -12.69
N GLY A 12 15.93 -6.17 -12.10
CA GLY A 12 15.48 -7.39 -11.44
C GLY A 12 15.45 -8.60 -12.37
N MET A 13 15.05 -8.43 -13.65
CA MET A 13 15.01 -9.51 -14.62
C MET A 13 16.44 -10.03 -14.96
N ALA A 14 17.36 -9.12 -15.20
CA ALA A 14 18.75 -9.49 -15.49
C ALA A 14 19.39 -10.22 -14.28
N MET A 15 19.12 -9.74 -13.07
CA MET A 15 19.58 -10.38 -11.84
C MET A 15 18.96 -11.75 -11.61
N LEU A 16 17.67 -11.93 -11.93
CA LEU A 16 17.02 -13.22 -11.84
C LEU A 16 17.67 -14.23 -12.78
N ILE A 17 17.89 -13.86 -14.06
CA ILE A 17 18.57 -14.70 -15.04
C ILE A 17 19.98 -15.05 -14.56
N PHE A 18 20.71 -14.07 -14.04
CA PHE A 18 22.05 -14.27 -13.49
C PHE A 18 22.06 -15.29 -12.33
N PHE A 19 21.11 -15.18 -11.38
CA PHE A 19 21.00 -16.16 -10.28
C PHE A 19 20.61 -17.54 -10.75
N LEU A 20 19.75 -17.67 -11.78
CA LEU A 20 19.38 -18.95 -12.38
C LEU A 20 20.60 -19.60 -13.06
N LEU A 21 21.38 -18.83 -13.81
CA LEU A 21 22.60 -19.34 -14.44
C LEU A 21 23.64 -19.75 -13.41
N LEU A 22 23.81 -18.96 -12.34
CA LEU A 22 24.72 -19.29 -11.25
C LEU A 22 24.28 -20.56 -10.52
N MET A 23 23.00 -20.76 -10.29
CA MET A 23 22.44 -21.97 -9.70
C MET A 23 22.69 -23.20 -10.60
N ALA A 24 22.44 -23.06 -11.91
CA ALA A 24 22.71 -24.14 -12.86
C ALA A 24 24.22 -24.50 -12.90
N ALA A 25 25.09 -23.50 -12.92
CA ALA A 25 26.54 -23.71 -12.87
C ALA A 25 26.99 -24.43 -11.59
N ALA A 26 26.42 -24.04 -10.44
CA ALA A 26 26.71 -24.70 -9.16
C ALA A 26 26.27 -26.17 -9.15
N ILE A 27 25.10 -26.49 -9.70
CA ILE A 27 24.63 -27.88 -9.84
C ILE A 27 25.58 -28.70 -10.73
N VAL A 28 25.98 -28.14 -11.88
CA VAL A 28 26.92 -28.79 -12.80
C VAL A 28 28.27 -29.04 -12.13
N MET A 29 28.79 -28.08 -11.35
CA MET A 29 30.02 -28.23 -10.57
C MET A 29 29.93 -29.39 -9.57
N VAL A 30 28.81 -29.50 -8.85
CA VAL A 30 28.59 -30.56 -7.87
C VAL A 30 28.53 -31.93 -8.58
N VAL A 31 27.81 -32.01 -9.69
CA VAL A 31 27.68 -33.29 -10.47
C VAL A 31 29.02 -33.72 -11.03
N ILE A 32 29.78 -32.83 -11.68
CA ILE A 32 31.11 -33.18 -12.23
C ILE A 32 32.09 -33.52 -11.12
N GLY A 33 32.06 -32.79 -10.00
CA GLY A 33 32.87 -33.09 -8.83
C GLY A 33 32.59 -34.48 -8.25
N ALA A 34 31.30 -34.84 -8.16
CA ALA A 34 30.87 -36.17 -7.71
C ALA A 34 31.32 -37.30 -8.66
N MET A 35 31.18 -37.10 -9.97
CA MET A 35 31.59 -38.08 -10.99
C MET A 35 33.11 -38.30 -11.00
N ARG A 36 33.89 -37.26 -10.74
CA ARG A 36 35.37 -37.30 -10.73
C ARG A 36 35.98 -37.49 -9.35
N ASN A 37 35.16 -37.60 -8.31
CA ASN A 37 35.58 -37.72 -6.91
C ASN A 37 36.53 -36.58 -6.45
N ILE A 38 36.35 -35.38 -7.00
CA ILE A 38 37.17 -34.20 -6.70
C ILE A 38 36.45 -33.36 -5.65
N ILE A 39 36.79 -33.49 -4.36
CA ILE A 39 36.18 -32.75 -3.23
C ILE A 39 36.35 -31.26 -3.39
N ALA A 40 37.44 -30.76 -3.97
CA ALA A 40 37.70 -29.36 -4.25
C ALA A 40 36.66 -28.67 -5.17
N LEU A 41 35.94 -29.48 -5.99
CA LEU A 41 34.84 -28.96 -6.84
C LEU A 41 33.49 -29.05 -6.14
N ILE A 42 33.28 -30.05 -5.31
CA ILE A 42 31.99 -30.31 -4.63
C ILE A 42 31.74 -29.23 -3.55
N LEU A 43 32.74 -28.95 -2.73
CA LEU A 43 32.60 -27.98 -1.61
C LEU A 43 32.12 -26.59 -2.05
N PRO A 44 32.75 -25.87 -3.01
CA PRO A 44 32.28 -24.56 -3.43
C PRO A 44 30.89 -24.63 -4.10
N GLY A 45 30.56 -25.69 -4.82
CA GLY A 45 29.25 -25.86 -5.41
C GLY A 45 28.14 -25.92 -4.36
N ILE A 46 28.33 -26.67 -3.28
CA ILE A 46 27.38 -26.77 -2.16
C ILE A 46 27.25 -25.41 -1.45
N VAL A 47 28.37 -24.70 -1.19
CA VAL A 47 28.35 -23.39 -0.55
C VAL A 47 27.53 -22.40 -1.39
N ILE A 48 27.75 -22.34 -2.70
CA ILE A 48 26.97 -21.45 -3.58
C ILE A 48 25.49 -21.81 -3.52
N LEU A 49 25.10 -23.07 -3.58
CA LEU A 49 23.71 -23.51 -3.50
C LEU A 49 23.04 -23.13 -2.17
N CYS A 50 23.77 -23.21 -1.06
CA CYS A 50 23.25 -22.83 0.24
C CYS A 50 23.03 -21.31 0.36
N PHE A 51 23.93 -20.49 -0.19
CA PHE A 51 23.88 -19.04 -0.02
C PHE A 51 23.09 -18.30 -1.10
N ILE A 52 22.75 -18.91 -2.24
CA ILE A 52 22.06 -18.24 -3.36
C ILE A 52 20.65 -17.75 -3.00
N TRP A 53 20.03 -18.34 -1.98
CA TRP A 53 18.69 -17.93 -1.49
C TRP A 53 18.66 -16.54 -0.90
N ILE A 54 19.75 -16.11 -0.25
CA ILE A 54 19.82 -14.80 0.39
C ILE A 54 19.66 -13.67 -0.63
N PRO A 55 20.45 -13.58 -1.71
CA PRO A 55 20.30 -12.52 -2.70
C PRO A 55 18.97 -12.63 -3.48
N MET A 56 18.40 -13.82 -3.67
CA MET A 56 17.08 -13.98 -4.31
C MET A 56 15.94 -13.29 -3.54
N MET A 57 16.00 -13.16 -2.22
CA MET A 57 15.01 -12.43 -1.43
C MET A 57 14.94 -10.94 -1.77
N GLY A 58 15.98 -10.39 -2.40
CA GLY A 58 16.02 -9.00 -2.87
C GLY A 58 15.17 -8.69 -4.10
N LEU A 59 14.60 -9.70 -4.76
CA LEU A 59 13.73 -9.52 -5.92
C LEU A 59 12.33 -9.08 -5.48
N LYS A 60 11.85 -7.94 -6.02
CA LYS A 60 10.53 -7.38 -5.71
C LYS A 60 9.78 -7.06 -7.02
N ILE A 61 8.52 -7.48 -7.08
CA ILE A 61 7.63 -7.22 -8.21
C ILE A 61 6.64 -6.14 -7.80
N LEU A 62 6.52 -5.09 -8.60
CA LEU A 62 5.50 -4.06 -8.44
C LEU A 62 4.56 -4.08 -9.64
N LYS A 63 3.26 -3.98 -9.37
CA LYS A 63 2.21 -3.79 -10.37
C LYS A 63 2.06 -2.30 -10.70
N PRO A 64 1.40 -1.96 -11.82
CA PRO A 64 1.03 -0.58 -12.12
C PRO A 64 0.27 0.05 -10.95
N GLN A 65 0.58 1.31 -10.65
CA GLN A 65 -0.04 2.07 -9.56
C GLN A 65 0.16 1.47 -8.15
N GLU A 66 1.23 0.70 -7.96
CA GLU A 66 1.70 0.25 -6.64
C GLU A 66 3.01 0.94 -6.26
N ALA A 67 3.19 1.17 -4.99
CA ALA A 67 4.45 1.63 -4.40
C ALA A 67 4.86 0.72 -3.24
N LEU A 68 6.16 0.61 -3.02
CA LEU A 68 6.73 -0.14 -1.90
C LEU A 68 7.75 0.74 -1.18
N VAL A 69 7.43 1.11 0.05
CA VAL A 69 8.33 1.84 0.95
C VAL A 69 9.26 0.86 1.62
N LEU A 70 10.56 1.05 1.44
CA LEU A 70 11.60 0.16 1.94
C LEU A 70 12.34 0.77 3.12
N THR A 71 12.53 -0.03 4.14
CA THR A 71 13.41 0.24 5.28
C THR A 71 14.53 -0.77 5.34
N LEU A 72 15.71 -0.33 5.70
CA LEU A 72 16.89 -1.15 5.94
C LEU A 72 17.30 -0.99 7.41
N PHE A 73 17.16 -2.02 8.21
CA PHE A 73 17.47 -1.99 9.66
C PHE A 73 16.80 -0.82 10.40
N GLY A 74 15.53 -0.50 10.05
CA GLY A 74 14.78 0.61 10.66
C GLY A 74 15.01 1.99 10.02
N HIS A 75 16.01 2.18 9.18
CA HIS A 75 16.22 3.41 8.46
C HIS A 75 15.48 3.43 7.13
N TYR A 76 14.91 4.57 6.75
CA TYR A 76 14.29 4.74 5.44
C TYR A 76 15.32 4.62 4.32
N TYR A 77 15.21 3.59 3.51
CA TYR A 77 16.09 3.32 2.39
C TYR A 77 15.65 4.03 1.10
N GLY A 78 14.35 4.03 0.85
CA GLY A 78 13.73 4.65 -0.32
C GLY A 78 12.41 3.99 -0.69
N THR A 79 11.77 4.56 -1.71
CA THR A 79 10.49 4.07 -2.22
C THR A 79 10.64 3.59 -3.66
N LEU A 80 10.11 2.41 -3.94
CA LEU A 80 9.94 1.91 -5.30
C LEU A 80 8.57 2.38 -5.80
N LYS A 81 8.55 3.14 -6.90
CA LYS A 81 7.34 3.57 -7.60
C LYS A 81 7.36 3.10 -9.05
N GLY A 82 6.19 2.71 -9.53
CA GLY A 82 5.99 2.27 -10.90
C GLY A 82 6.10 0.75 -11.06
N GLU A 83 5.63 0.29 -12.20
CA GLU A 83 5.61 -1.12 -12.57
C GLU A 83 7.01 -1.65 -12.92
N GLY A 84 7.24 -2.90 -12.60
CA GLY A 84 8.44 -3.58 -13.01
C GLY A 84 8.98 -4.57 -11.99
N TYR A 85 10.09 -5.16 -12.40
CA TYR A 85 10.85 -6.11 -11.61
C TYR A 85 12.10 -5.43 -11.06
N TYR A 86 12.17 -5.32 -9.75
CA TYR A 86 13.22 -4.58 -9.06
C TYR A 86 14.13 -5.52 -8.29
N TYR A 87 15.42 -5.22 -8.32
CA TYR A 87 16.38 -5.83 -7.42
C TYR A 87 16.83 -4.81 -6.38
N VAL A 88 16.59 -5.12 -5.12
CA VAL A 88 16.98 -4.29 -3.97
C VAL A 88 17.77 -5.14 -2.97
N ASN A 89 18.41 -4.50 -2.01
CA ASN A 89 19.11 -5.21 -0.95
C ASN A 89 18.18 -6.24 -0.29
N PRO A 90 18.59 -7.53 -0.17
CA PRO A 90 17.75 -8.59 0.39
C PRO A 90 17.28 -8.31 1.83
N PHE A 91 18.03 -7.51 2.59
CA PHE A 91 17.70 -7.13 3.96
C PHE A 91 16.67 -5.99 4.05
N CYS A 92 16.26 -5.41 2.91
CA CYS A 92 15.22 -4.40 2.92
C CYS A 92 13.84 -5.02 3.16
N SER A 93 13.13 -4.47 4.15
CA SER A 93 11.74 -4.81 4.45
C SER A 93 10.78 -3.73 3.93
N GLY A 94 9.64 -4.15 3.40
CA GLY A 94 8.55 -3.24 3.05
C GLY A 94 7.74 -2.87 4.30
N VAL A 95 7.39 -1.60 4.44
CA VAL A 95 6.61 -1.09 5.57
C VAL A 95 5.32 -0.45 5.06
N ASN A 96 4.20 -0.87 5.63
CA ASN A 96 2.89 -0.26 5.42
C ASN A 96 2.10 -0.35 6.74
N PRO A 97 2.05 0.69 7.56
CA PRO A 97 1.38 0.66 8.86
C PRO A 97 -0.14 0.45 8.73
N ALA A 98 -0.75 0.98 7.67
CA ALA A 98 -2.19 0.87 7.43
C ALA A 98 -2.60 -0.41 6.67
N ALA A 99 -1.72 -1.42 6.57
CA ALA A 99 -2.01 -2.66 5.84
C ALA A 99 -3.22 -3.43 6.40
N LYS A 100 -3.38 -3.42 7.72
CA LYS A 100 -4.45 -4.13 8.43
C LYS A 100 -5.74 -3.33 8.57
N THR A 101 -5.70 -2.01 8.30
CA THR A 101 -6.86 -1.14 8.47
C THR A 101 -7.70 -1.16 7.20
N ARG A 102 -8.97 -1.53 7.36
CA ARG A 102 -9.98 -1.46 6.32
C ARG A 102 -10.84 -0.23 6.58
N LEU A 103 -10.96 0.62 5.58
CA LEU A 103 -11.98 1.67 5.55
C LEU A 103 -13.21 1.09 4.85
N ASN A 104 -14.41 1.60 5.16
CA ASN A 104 -15.60 1.36 4.35
C ASN A 104 -15.40 2.06 3.00
N GLN A 105 -14.77 1.37 2.06
CA GLN A 105 -14.53 1.87 0.72
C GLN A 105 -15.51 1.20 -0.22
N SER A 106 -16.17 1.99 -1.03
CA SER A 106 -16.94 1.51 -2.16
C SER A 106 -15.97 0.80 -3.12
N GLY A 107 -16.08 -0.53 -3.20
CA GLY A 107 -15.18 -1.35 -4.02
C GLY A 107 -14.21 -2.25 -3.23
N ASP A 108 -14.33 -2.31 -1.92
CA ASP A 108 -13.67 -3.36 -1.14
C ASP A 108 -14.23 -4.72 -1.55
N VAL A 109 -13.56 -5.33 -2.50
CA VAL A 109 -13.64 -6.78 -2.65
C VAL A 109 -13.21 -7.33 -1.29
N LYS A 110 -14.13 -8.01 -0.63
CA LYS A 110 -13.87 -8.76 0.60
C LYS A 110 -12.62 -9.60 0.39
N THR A 111 -11.47 -9.10 0.77
CA THR A 111 -10.34 -9.97 1.02
C THR A 111 -10.77 -10.80 2.20
N LEU A 112 -11.11 -12.04 1.89
CA LEU A 112 -11.49 -13.07 2.85
C LEU A 112 -10.46 -13.03 3.99
N GLY A 113 -10.90 -12.48 5.13
CA GLY A 113 -10.19 -12.72 6.35
C GLY A 113 -10.18 -14.24 6.54
N VAL A 114 -9.00 -14.78 6.72
CA VAL A 114 -8.83 -16.16 7.15
C VAL A 114 -9.60 -16.30 8.45
N LYS A 115 -10.85 -16.80 8.37
CA LYS A 115 -11.45 -17.51 9.48
C LYS A 115 -10.64 -18.78 9.60
N ALA A 116 -9.83 -18.88 10.63
CA ALA A 116 -9.35 -20.16 11.09
C ALA A 116 -10.59 -20.97 11.54
N THR A 117 -11.19 -21.68 10.60
CA THR A 117 -12.13 -22.75 10.91
C THR A 117 -11.30 -24.01 10.90
N THR A 118 -11.01 -24.52 12.05
CA THR A 118 -10.48 -25.86 12.31
C THR A 118 -11.43 -26.86 11.66
N GLY A 119 -10.99 -27.52 10.62
CA GLY A 119 -11.73 -28.61 9.99
C GLY A 119 -11.45 -28.72 8.49
N ASP A 120 -10.70 -29.77 8.12
CA ASP A 120 -10.39 -30.31 6.79
C ASP A 120 -9.50 -29.50 5.84
N ASN A 121 -8.27 -29.97 5.78
CA ASN A 121 -7.29 -30.02 4.68
C ASN A 121 -7.57 -29.22 3.41
N THR A 122 -7.23 -27.94 3.44
CA THR A 122 -6.56 -27.23 2.32
C THR A 122 -5.93 -25.97 2.88
N THR A 123 -4.71 -26.09 3.34
CA THR A 123 -3.89 -24.96 3.78
C THR A 123 -3.36 -24.23 2.55
N SER A 124 -4.15 -23.38 1.96
CA SER A 124 -3.62 -22.33 1.09
C SER A 124 -3.02 -21.25 2.00
N ILE A 125 -1.73 -21.37 2.25
CA ILE A 125 -0.94 -20.29 2.84
C ILE A 125 -0.86 -19.19 1.76
N GLU A 126 -1.88 -18.35 1.64
CA GLU A 126 -1.74 -17.07 1.00
C GLU A 126 -0.82 -16.22 1.87
N VAL A 127 0.46 -16.28 1.57
CA VAL A 127 1.43 -15.33 2.08
C VAL A 127 0.99 -13.96 1.56
N ASP A 128 0.34 -13.20 2.43
CA ASP A 128 -0.24 -11.87 2.16
C ASP A 128 0.89 -10.86 1.90
N THR A 129 1.52 -11.00 0.72
CA THR A 129 2.51 -10.05 0.20
C THR A 129 1.85 -8.72 -0.17
N THR A 130 0.52 -8.68 -0.19
CA THR A 130 -0.26 -7.50 -0.57
C THR A 130 -0.27 -6.44 0.56
N GLY A 131 -0.14 -6.86 1.81
CA GLY A 131 -0.17 -5.95 2.96
C GLY A 131 0.99 -4.95 3.04
N LYS A 132 2.14 -5.23 2.42
CA LYS A 132 3.33 -4.36 2.49
C LYS A 132 3.37 -3.27 1.41
N LYS A 133 2.55 -3.39 0.36
CA LYS A 133 2.48 -2.46 -0.75
C LYS A 133 1.44 -1.38 -0.52
N LEU A 134 1.70 -0.19 -1.04
CA LEU A 134 0.75 0.93 -1.04
C LEU A 134 0.12 1.06 -2.43
N SER A 135 -1.20 1.27 -2.47
CA SER A 135 -1.90 1.63 -3.71
C SER A 135 -1.78 3.12 -3.96
N LEU A 136 -1.38 3.49 -5.18
CA LEU A 136 -1.36 4.87 -5.68
C LEU A 136 -2.61 5.20 -6.49
N LYS A 137 -3.53 4.24 -6.62
CA LYS A 137 -4.81 4.44 -7.31
C LYS A 137 -5.67 5.44 -6.55
N ILE A 138 -6.61 6.03 -7.28
CA ILE A 138 -7.67 6.80 -6.63
C ILE A 138 -8.55 5.83 -5.84
N MET A 139 -8.72 6.12 -4.57
CA MET A 139 -9.52 5.34 -3.63
C MET A 139 -10.68 6.20 -3.13
N THR A 140 -11.78 5.58 -2.77
CA THR A 140 -12.94 6.23 -2.20
C THR A 140 -13.07 5.86 -0.72
N LEU A 141 -13.32 6.85 0.11
CA LEU A 141 -13.69 6.67 1.50
C LEU A 141 -15.16 7.07 1.61
N SER A 142 -16.00 6.15 2.10
CA SER A 142 -17.40 6.43 2.40
C SER A 142 -17.58 6.33 3.92
N ASN A 143 -17.77 7.47 4.57
CA ASN A 143 -18.08 7.49 5.99
C ASN A 143 -19.56 7.25 6.23
N ASN A 144 -19.87 6.57 7.34
CA ASN A 144 -21.24 6.30 7.74
C ASN A 144 -21.99 7.61 7.97
N ARG A 145 -23.31 7.57 7.78
CA ARG A 145 -24.18 8.70 8.10
C ARG A 145 -24.04 9.07 9.58
N GLN A 146 -23.84 10.35 9.82
CA GLN A 146 -23.72 10.93 11.15
C GLN A 146 -24.83 11.94 11.39
N LYS A 147 -25.36 11.96 12.60
CA LYS A 147 -26.27 13.01 13.06
C LYS A 147 -25.46 14.22 13.52
N ILE A 148 -25.62 15.33 12.83
CA ILE A 148 -24.90 16.57 13.12
C ILE A 148 -25.93 17.70 13.15
N ASN A 149 -25.84 18.59 14.13
CA ASN A 149 -26.70 19.77 14.17
C ASN A 149 -26.16 20.85 13.23
N ASP A 150 -27.04 21.43 12.45
CA ASP A 150 -26.78 22.58 11.60
C ASP A 150 -26.56 23.88 12.43
N CYS A 151 -26.39 25.02 11.77
CA CYS A 151 -26.21 26.29 12.47
C CYS A 151 -27.48 26.76 13.23
N LEU A 152 -28.66 26.23 12.89
CA LEU A 152 -29.92 26.53 13.58
C LEU A 152 -30.25 25.54 14.68
N GLY A 153 -29.41 24.51 14.87
CA GLY A 153 -29.62 23.45 15.85
C GLY A 153 -30.46 22.27 15.38
N ASN A 154 -30.85 22.24 14.10
CA ASN A 154 -31.60 21.11 13.55
C ASN A 154 -30.71 19.89 13.36
N PRO A 155 -31.10 18.68 13.80
CA PRO A 155 -30.35 17.47 13.59
C PRO A 155 -30.48 16.98 12.14
N VAL A 156 -29.36 16.89 11.44
CA VAL A 156 -29.29 16.42 10.05
C VAL A 156 -28.47 15.15 9.98
N GLU A 157 -28.92 14.16 9.22
CA GLU A 157 -28.17 12.94 8.94
C GLU A 157 -27.42 13.07 7.62
N ILE A 158 -26.09 13.17 7.69
CA ILE A 158 -25.24 13.37 6.52
C ILE A 158 -24.18 12.27 6.46
N GLY A 159 -24.02 11.68 5.26
CA GLY A 159 -22.90 10.82 4.90
C GLY A 159 -22.07 11.48 3.81
N ILE A 160 -20.76 11.23 3.83
CA ILE A 160 -19.84 11.74 2.81
C ILE A 160 -19.10 10.61 2.10
N ALA A 161 -18.83 10.84 0.83
CA ALA A 161 -17.92 10.04 0.03
C ALA A 161 -16.76 10.92 -0.44
N VAL A 162 -15.54 10.55 -0.09
CA VAL A 162 -14.33 11.31 -0.41
C VAL A 162 -13.44 10.49 -1.32
N THR A 163 -13.02 11.07 -2.44
CA THR A 163 -12.01 10.47 -3.33
C THR A 163 -10.63 10.98 -2.97
N TRP A 164 -9.66 10.10 -2.84
CA TRP A 164 -8.31 10.44 -2.42
C TRP A 164 -7.26 9.53 -3.03
N ARG A 165 -6.02 9.97 -3.05
CA ARG A 165 -4.86 9.16 -3.47
C ARG A 165 -3.62 9.55 -2.70
N ILE A 166 -2.66 8.63 -2.61
CA ILE A 166 -1.35 8.88 -2.00
C ILE A 166 -0.43 9.51 -3.05
N ILE A 167 0.08 10.70 -2.76
CA ILE A 167 1.07 11.41 -3.59
C ILE A 167 2.48 11.13 -3.07
N ASP A 168 2.71 11.40 -1.77
CA ASP A 168 4.00 11.18 -1.09
C ASP A 168 3.88 9.97 -0.16
N THR A 169 4.51 8.88 -0.57
CA THR A 169 4.44 7.62 0.17
C THR A 169 5.26 7.64 1.45
N ALA A 170 6.38 8.38 1.48
CA ALA A 170 7.22 8.48 2.65
C ALA A 170 6.50 9.24 3.78
N LYS A 171 5.85 10.34 3.45
CA LYS A 171 5.06 11.09 4.43
C LYS A 171 3.85 10.29 4.92
N ALA A 172 3.17 9.58 4.03
CA ALA A 172 2.03 8.74 4.40
C ALA A 172 2.38 7.62 5.37
N VAL A 173 3.59 7.07 5.28
CA VAL A 173 4.03 5.93 6.09
C VAL A 173 4.72 6.33 7.39
N PHE A 174 5.48 7.44 7.38
CA PHE A 174 6.35 7.80 8.51
C PHE A 174 5.88 9.01 9.32
N ASN A 175 5.04 9.90 8.75
CA ASN A 175 4.55 11.05 9.48
C ASN A 175 3.23 10.76 10.20
N VAL A 176 2.51 9.72 9.78
CA VAL A 176 1.22 9.34 10.35
C VAL A 176 1.24 7.85 10.64
N ASP A 177 0.83 7.45 11.84
CA ASP A 177 0.81 6.06 12.26
C ASP A 177 -0.15 5.24 11.38
N ASN A 178 -1.36 5.74 11.17
CA ASN A 178 -2.34 5.11 10.29
C ASN A 178 -3.00 6.17 9.39
N TYR A 179 -2.48 6.32 8.17
CA TYR A 179 -2.97 7.35 7.24
C TYR A 179 -4.42 7.17 6.82
N LYS A 180 -4.96 5.95 6.85
CA LYS A 180 -6.37 5.69 6.52
C LYS A 180 -7.30 6.18 7.62
N GLU A 181 -6.98 5.86 8.85
CA GLU A 181 -7.74 6.29 10.03
C GLU A 181 -7.65 7.81 10.20
N TYR A 182 -6.45 8.37 10.05
CA TYR A 182 -6.25 9.82 10.06
C TYR A 182 -7.14 10.53 9.02
N LEU A 183 -7.20 10.00 7.78
CA LEU A 183 -8.05 10.56 6.72
C LEU A 183 -9.53 10.51 7.12
N SER A 184 -10.01 9.40 7.64
CA SER A 184 -11.40 9.25 8.08
C SER A 184 -11.76 10.27 9.16
N LEU A 185 -10.91 10.42 10.17
CA LEU A 185 -11.12 11.39 11.27
C LEU A 185 -11.10 12.83 10.77
N GLN A 186 -10.20 13.16 9.84
CA GLN A 186 -10.15 14.51 9.25
C GLN A 186 -11.39 14.79 8.41
N CYS A 187 -11.88 13.84 7.63
CA CYS A 187 -13.12 13.98 6.87
C CYS A 187 -14.33 14.20 7.79
N ASP A 188 -14.43 13.47 8.88
CA ASP A 188 -15.52 13.62 9.85
C ASP A 188 -15.45 14.98 10.56
N SER A 189 -14.26 15.42 10.92
CA SER A 189 -14.05 16.74 11.54
C SER A 189 -14.42 17.87 10.57
N ALA A 190 -13.97 17.77 9.31
CA ALA A 190 -14.29 18.76 8.28
C ALA A 190 -15.80 18.81 8.02
N LEU A 191 -16.47 17.65 7.93
CA LEU A 191 -17.91 17.56 7.74
C LEU A 191 -18.66 18.29 8.86
N ARG A 192 -18.32 18.00 10.12
CA ARG A 192 -18.94 18.66 11.28
C ARG A 192 -18.73 20.18 11.30
N ASN A 193 -17.54 20.64 10.90
CA ASN A 193 -17.23 22.05 10.85
C ASN A 193 -18.05 22.76 9.76
N ILE A 194 -18.19 22.15 8.58
CA ILE A 194 -18.96 22.74 7.47
C ILE A 194 -20.45 22.76 7.80
N VAL A 195 -21.01 21.66 8.30
CA VAL A 195 -22.45 21.57 8.61
C VAL A 195 -22.87 22.60 9.64
N ARG A 196 -22.01 22.91 10.62
CA ARG A 196 -22.29 23.93 11.63
C ARG A 196 -22.29 25.37 11.09
N LEU A 197 -21.72 25.61 9.92
CA LEU A 197 -21.66 26.95 9.32
C LEU A 197 -22.90 27.30 8.48
N TYR A 198 -23.58 26.27 7.95
CA TYR A 198 -24.66 26.43 6.99
C TYR A 198 -25.96 25.83 7.51
N PRO A 199 -27.11 26.52 7.34
CA PRO A 199 -28.40 25.91 7.61
C PRO A 199 -28.72 24.86 6.54
N TYR A 200 -29.32 23.75 6.96
CA TYR A 200 -29.74 22.70 6.05
C TYR A 200 -31.04 23.08 5.32
N ASP A 201 -31.97 23.74 6.04
CA ASP A 201 -33.27 24.06 5.53
C ASP A 201 -33.46 25.58 5.44
N VAL A 202 -34.30 26.01 4.52
CA VAL A 202 -34.61 27.47 4.33
C VAL A 202 -35.54 27.91 5.42
N ALA A 203 -35.03 28.59 6.44
CA ALA A 203 -35.89 29.38 7.31
C ALA A 203 -36.40 30.61 6.54
N PRO A 204 -37.66 31.03 6.70
CA PRO A 204 -38.16 32.27 6.09
C PRO A 204 -37.29 33.46 6.57
N ASN A 205 -36.63 34.15 5.64
CA ASN A 205 -35.68 35.27 5.82
C ASN A 205 -34.17 34.89 5.88
N VAL A 206 -33.76 33.69 5.50
CA VAL A 206 -32.34 33.35 5.34
C VAL A 206 -31.95 33.45 3.88
N ASP A 207 -30.84 34.14 3.59
CA ASP A 207 -30.26 34.22 2.25
C ASP A 207 -30.02 32.80 1.67
N THR A 208 -30.63 32.50 0.57
CA THR A 208 -30.53 31.17 -0.13
C THR A 208 -29.11 30.86 -0.58
N THR A 209 -28.21 31.84 -0.61
CA THR A 209 -26.80 31.67 -0.97
C THR A 209 -25.96 30.90 0.08
N CYS A 210 -26.47 30.77 1.30
CA CYS A 210 -25.77 30.12 2.42
C CYS A 210 -26.29 28.71 2.77
N LEU A 211 -27.03 28.07 1.86
CA LEU A 211 -27.55 26.74 2.11
C LEU A 211 -26.48 25.65 1.88
N LEU A 212 -26.45 24.64 2.73
CA LEU A 212 -25.48 23.55 2.67
C LEU A 212 -25.53 22.79 1.33
N TYR A 213 -26.71 22.61 0.75
CA TYR A 213 -26.86 21.89 -0.51
C TYR A 213 -26.56 22.72 -1.76
N THR A 214 -26.46 24.06 -1.64
CA THR A 214 -26.06 24.96 -2.72
C THR A 214 -24.57 25.28 -2.73
N SER A 215 -23.80 24.76 -1.75
CA SER A 215 -22.36 24.93 -1.77
C SER A 215 -21.76 24.30 -3.03
N PRO A 216 -20.91 25.01 -3.80
CA PRO A 216 -20.37 24.48 -5.04
C PRO A 216 -19.59 23.21 -4.78
N SER A 217 -19.89 22.17 -5.54
CA SER A 217 -19.13 20.94 -5.54
C SER A 217 -17.69 21.23 -6.05
N PRO A 218 -16.65 20.53 -5.56
CA PRO A 218 -15.32 20.63 -6.13
C PRO A 218 -15.26 20.37 -7.66
N ARG A 219 -16.31 19.79 -8.21
CA ARG A 219 -16.47 19.56 -9.66
C ARG A 219 -16.87 20.83 -10.38
N ASP A 220 -17.66 21.71 -9.77
CA ASP A 220 -18.15 22.95 -10.37
C ASP A 220 -17.06 24.04 -10.41
N ALA A 221 -16.01 23.91 -9.61
CA ALA A 221 -14.87 24.83 -9.60
C ALA A 221 -13.93 24.69 -10.82
N HIS A 222 -14.15 23.69 -11.68
CA HIS A 222 -13.37 23.47 -12.90
C HIS A 222 -14.03 23.96 -14.18
N GLU A 223 -15.27 24.47 -14.13
CA GLU A 223 -16.02 24.94 -15.30
C GLU A 223 -16.16 26.47 -15.39
N SER A 224 -15.46 27.23 -14.56
CA SER A 224 -15.45 28.69 -14.64
C SER A 224 -14.09 29.27 -14.99
#